data_8e3382b023a9fb657ba298051824cff8
#
_entry.id   8e3382b023a9fb657ba298051824cff8
#
_cell.length_a   1.000
_cell.length_b   1.000
_cell.length_c   1.000
_cell.angle_alpha   90.00
_cell.angle_beta   90.00
_cell.angle_gamma   90.00
#
_symmetry.space_group_name_H-M   'P 1'
#
loop_
_entity.id
_entity.type
_entity.pdbx_description
1 polymer ?
#
loop_
_entity_poly.entity_id
_entity_poly.type
_entity_poly.pdbx_seq_one_letter_code
_entity_poly.pdbx_strand_id
1 'polypeptide(L)'
;IQQHIKKLIHHDQVGFIPGMQGWFNIRKSINVIQHINRTKDKNHMIISIDAEKAFDKIQQPFMLKTLNKLGIDGTYLKIIRAIYDKPTANIILNGQKLEAFPLKTGTRQGCPLSPLLFNIVLEVLARAIRQEKEIKGIQLGKEEVKLSLFADDMIVYLENPIVSAQNLLKLISNFSKVSGYKINVQKSQAFLYTNNRQTESQIMSELPFTIA
;
A
#
# COMPACT_ATOMS: atom_id res chain seq x y z
N ILE A 1 13.73 -15.42 -3.23
CA ILE A 1 12.92 -14.35 -2.61
C ILE A 1 11.72 -14.97 -1.90
N GLN A 2 10.91 -15.83 -2.54
CA GLN A 2 9.68 -16.39 -1.97
C GLN A 2 9.89 -17.07 -0.60
N GLN A 3 10.99 -17.81 -0.40
CA GLN A 3 11.32 -18.46 0.87
C GLN A 3 11.60 -17.48 2.01
N HIS A 4 12.03 -16.27 1.68
CA HIS A 4 12.43 -15.25 2.65
C HIS A 4 11.42 -14.10 2.77
N ILE A 5 10.38 -14.07 1.93
CA ILE A 5 9.44 -12.94 1.83
C ILE A 5 8.78 -12.63 3.18
N LYS A 6 8.44 -13.65 3.99
CA LYS A 6 7.85 -13.47 5.32
C LYS A 6 8.77 -12.78 6.33
N LYS A 7 10.09 -12.76 6.09
CA LYS A 7 11.04 -12.04 6.93
C LYS A 7 11.19 -10.58 6.51
N LEU A 8 10.85 -10.28 5.25
CA LEU A 8 11.00 -8.96 4.66
C LEU A 8 9.71 -8.13 4.75
N ILE A 9 8.57 -8.82 4.67
CA ILE A 9 7.23 -8.20 4.63
C ILE A 9 6.51 -8.46 5.95
N HIS A 10 5.94 -7.40 6.50
CA HIS A 10 5.15 -7.48 7.72
C HIS A 10 3.82 -8.24 7.49
N HIS A 11 3.30 -8.86 8.53
CA HIS A 11 2.07 -9.66 8.47
C HIS A 11 0.78 -8.86 8.16
N ASP A 12 0.84 -7.53 8.10
CA ASP A 12 -0.25 -6.70 7.60
C ASP A 12 -0.54 -6.97 6.12
N GLN A 13 0.48 -7.33 5.33
CA GLN A 13 0.33 -7.73 3.94
C GLN A 13 0.03 -9.22 3.87
N VAL A 14 -1.11 -9.55 3.28
CA VAL A 14 -1.54 -10.95 3.09
C VAL A 14 -1.58 -11.37 1.62
N GLY A 15 -1.61 -10.41 0.69
CA GLY A 15 -1.61 -10.64 -0.75
C GLY A 15 -0.27 -11.19 -1.25
N PHE A 16 -0.31 -12.29 -1.99
CA PHE A 16 0.87 -12.97 -2.56
C PHE A 16 1.92 -13.43 -1.54
N ILE A 17 1.57 -13.55 -0.27
CA ILE A 17 2.45 -14.08 0.78
C ILE A 17 2.07 -15.54 1.05
N PRO A 18 3.00 -16.51 0.90
CA PRO A 18 2.72 -17.92 1.10
C PRO A 18 2.10 -18.20 2.48
N GLY A 19 0.98 -18.93 2.51
CA GLY A 19 0.27 -19.29 3.74
C GLY A 19 -0.50 -18.15 4.42
N MET A 20 -0.57 -16.96 3.79
CA MET A 20 -1.47 -15.88 4.20
C MET A 20 -2.74 -15.90 3.34
N GLN A 21 -3.87 -15.46 3.92
CA GLN A 21 -5.17 -15.42 3.26
C GLN A 21 -5.87 -14.11 3.56
N GLY A 22 -6.65 -13.59 2.60
CA GLY A 22 -7.38 -12.32 2.73
C GLY A 22 -8.34 -12.28 3.91
N TRP A 23 -8.85 -13.43 4.36
CA TRP A 23 -9.75 -13.48 5.50
C TRP A 23 -9.12 -12.97 6.81
N PHE A 24 -7.78 -13.00 6.95
CA PHE A 24 -7.10 -12.40 8.10
C PHE A 24 -7.35 -10.89 8.17
N ASN A 25 -7.32 -10.20 7.02
CA ASN A 25 -7.64 -8.78 6.94
C ASN A 25 -9.11 -8.51 7.21
N ILE A 26 -10.01 -9.34 6.67
CA ILE A 26 -11.45 -9.24 6.92
C ILE A 26 -11.74 -9.35 8.42
N ARG A 27 -11.18 -10.37 9.09
CA ARG A 27 -11.36 -10.55 10.54
C ARG A 27 -10.76 -9.39 11.34
N LYS A 28 -9.58 -8.89 10.95
CA LYS A 28 -8.96 -7.71 11.56
C LYS A 28 -9.91 -6.50 11.45
N SER A 29 -10.45 -6.22 10.25
CA SER A 29 -11.38 -5.12 10.01
C SER A 29 -12.66 -5.26 10.85
N ILE A 30 -13.24 -6.46 10.91
CA ILE A 30 -14.43 -6.74 11.76
C ILE A 30 -14.13 -6.45 13.23
N ASN A 31 -12.98 -6.90 13.75
CA ASN A 31 -12.60 -6.65 15.14
C ASN A 31 -12.43 -5.15 15.42
N VAL A 32 -11.80 -4.41 14.48
CA VAL A 32 -11.66 -2.95 14.58
C VAL A 32 -13.03 -2.28 14.61
N ILE A 33 -13.93 -2.61 13.68
CA ILE A 33 -15.28 -2.01 13.63
C ILE A 33 -16.07 -2.31 14.89
N GLN A 34 -16.01 -3.55 15.39
CA GLN A 34 -16.67 -3.90 16.65
C GLN A 34 -16.11 -3.12 17.85
N HIS A 35 -14.80 -2.87 17.87
CA HIS A 35 -14.17 -2.04 18.91
C HIS A 35 -14.63 -0.59 18.80
N ILE A 36 -14.61 -0.01 17.61
CA ILE A 36 -15.08 1.37 17.35
C ILE A 36 -16.52 1.54 17.83
N ASN A 37 -17.41 0.61 17.50
CA ASN A 37 -18.84 0.67 17.86
C ASN A 37 -19.07 0.61 19.39
N ARG A 38 -18.12 0.06 20.14
CA ARG A 38 -18.15 0.04 21.62
C ARG A 38 -17.56 1.29 22.26
N THR A 39 -16.72 2.04 21.52
CA THR A 39 -15.95 3.19 22.03
C THR A 39 -16.59 4.49 21.51
N LYS A 40 -17.69 4.92 22.15
CA LYS A 40 -18.56 6.00 21.64
C LYS A 40 -17.96 7.41 21.71
N ASP A 41 -16.92 7.63 22.49
CA ASP A 41 -16.40 8.98 22.82
C ASP A 41 -15.13 9.34 22.02
N LYS A 42 -14.75 8.55 21.03
CA LYS A 42 -13.57 8.79 20.21
C LYS A 42 -13.93 8.94 18.74
N ASN A 43 -13.18 9.79 18.04
CA ASN A 43 -13.26 9.92 16.60
C ASN A 43 -12.33 8.93 15.94
N HIS A 44 -12.88 8.08 15.09
CA HIS A 44 -12.12 7.09 14.32
C HIS A 44 -12.41 7.21 12.83
N MET A 45 -11.47 6.78 12.01
CA MET A 45 -11.66 6.70 10.58
C MET A 45 -11.02 5.43 10.03
N ILE A 46 -11.70 4.82 9.06
CA ILE A 46 -11.14 3.73 8.26
C ILE A 46 -11.07 4.24 6.83
N ILE A 47 -9.88 4.19 6.22
CA ILE A 47 -9.68 4.63 4.85
C ILE A 47 -9.34 3.42 4.00
N SER A 48 -10.15 3.14 2.98
CA SER A 48 -9.83 2.21 1.90
C SER A 48 -9.14 2.97 0.78
N ILE A 49 -7.88 2.68 0.53
CA ILE A 49 -7.05 3.35 -0.47
C ILE A 49 -6.86 2.43 -1.66
N ASP A 50 -7.29 2.90 -2.84
CA ASP A 50 -7.05 2.30 -4.15
C ASP A 50 -5.82 2.93 -4.80
N ALA A 51 -4.99 2.12 -5.43
CA ALA A 51 -3.79 2.59 -6.11
C ALA A 51 -3.97 2.63 -7.64
N GLU A 52 -3.55 3.74 -8.26
CA GLU A 52 -3.61 3.87 -9.72
C GLU A 52 -2.58 3.01 -10.41
N LYS A 53 -2.98 1.95 -11.11
CA LYS A 53 -2.09 1.11 -11.90
C LYS A 53 -0.80 0.77 -11.14
N ALA A 54 -0.95 0.31 -9.90
CA ALA A 54 0.12 0.20 -8.91
C ALA A 54 1.36 -0.53 -9.45
N PHE A 55 1.14 -1.68 -10.11
CA PHE A 55 2.23 -2.48 -10.69
C PHE A 55 2.93 -1.80 -11.85
N ASP A 56 2.22 -0.98 -12.63
CA ASP A 56 2.74 -0.35 -13.85
C ASP A 56 3.50 0.96 -13.57
N LYS A 57 3.24 1.59 -12.41
CA LYS A 57 3.82 2.90 -12.07
C LYS A 57 5.09 2.84 -11.25
N ILE A 58 5.42 1.68 -10.64
CA ILE A 58 6.61 1.57 -9.80
C ILE A 58 7.87 1.92 -10.57
N GLN A 59 8.68 2.82 -9.99
CA GLN A 59 9.97 3.21 -10.55
C GLN A 59 11.01 2.10 -10.35
N GLN A 60 11.51 1.55 -11.46
CA GLN A 60 12.49 0.46 -11.44
C GLN A 60 13.78 0.81 -10.69
N PRO A 61 14.34 2.04 -10.80
CA PRO A 61 15.51 2.43 -10.01
C PRO A 61 15.24 2.42 -8.49
N PHE A 62 14.06 2.86 -8.08
CA PHE A 62 13.66 2.83 -6.67
C PHE A 62 13.52 1.39 -6.15
N MET A 63 12.89 0.52 -6.93
CA MET A 63 12.76 -0.90 -6.62
C MET A 63 14.14 -1.56 -6.44
N LEU A 64 15.07 -1.38 -7.39
CA LEU A 64 16.41 -1.95 -7.31
C LEU A 64 17.20 -1.43 -6.10
N LYS A 65 17.07 -0.13 -5.78
CA LYS A 65 17.68 0.47 -4.60
C LYS A 65 17.10 -0.11 -3.30
N THR A 66 15.80 -0.34 -3.26
CA THR A 66 15.11 -0.95 -2.11
C THR A 66 15.60 -2.37 -1.87
N LEU A 67 15.68 -3.19 -2.93
CA LEU A 67 16.19 -4.57 -2.85
C LEU A 67 17.62 -4.60 -2.28
N ASN A 68 18.49 -3.74 -2.79
CA ASN A 68 19.87 -3.65 -2.31
C ASN A 68 19.94 -3.27 -0.82
N LYS A 69 19.14 -2.28 -0.38
CA LYS A 69 19.08 -1.87 1.03
C LYS A 69 18.54 -2.95 1.97
N LEU A 70 17.76 -3.88 1.47
CA LEU A 70 17.25 -5.03 2.22
C LEU A 70 18.23 -6.20 2.28
N GLY A 71 19.45 -6.04 1.75
CA GLY A 71 20.47 -7.09 1.72
C GLY A 71 20.23 -8.12 0.62
N ILE A 72 19.36 -7.84 -0.35
CA ILE A 72 19.25 -8.64 -1.56
C ILE A 72 20.32 -8.15 -2.53
N ASP A 73 21.47 -8.78 -2.49
CA ASP A 73 22.66 -8.38 -3.22
C ASP A 73 23.23 -9.51 -4.11
N GLY A 74 24.45 -9.34 -4.58
CA GLY A 74 25.16 -10.34 -5.36
C GLY A 74 24.43 -10.78 -6.62
N THR A 75 24.38 -12.07 -6.85
CA THR A 75 23.83 -12.67 -8.07
C THR A 75 22.33 -12.40 -8.23
N TYR A 76 21.55 -12.42 -7.16
CA TYR A 76 20.12 -12.15 -7.21
C TYR A 76 19.81 -10.74 -7.70
N LEU A 77 20.48 -9.74 -7.14
CA LEU A 77 20.27 -8.35 -7.57
C LEU A 77 20.74 -8.14 -9.01
N LYS A 78 21.83 -8.79 -9.42
CA LYS A 78 22.32 -8.74 -10.81
C LYS A 78 21.28 -9.30 -11.80
N ILE A 79 20.65 -10.44 -11.47
CA ILE A 79 19.59 -11.04 -12.29
C ILE A 79 18.38 -10.11 -12.38
N ILE A 80 17.89 -9.58 -11.26
CA ILE A 80 16.75 -8.67 -11.27
C ILE A 80 17.08 -7.41 -12.07
N ARG A 81 18.27 -6.85 -11.88
CA ARG A 81 18.73 -5.69 -12.66
C ARG A 81 18.75 -6.00 -14.17
N ALA A 82 19.23 -7.17 -14.59
CA ALA A 82 19.25 -7.56 -16.00
C ALA A 82 17.84 -7.71 -16.58
N ILE A 83 16.86 -8.19 -15.81
CA ILE A 83 15.44 -8.27 -16.24
C ILE A 83 14.85 -6.88 -16.53
N TYR A 84 15.26 -5.87 -15.73
CA TYR A 84 14.75 -4.50 -15.82
C TYR A 84 15.72 -3.53 -16.51
N ASP A 85 16.82 -4.02 -17.12
CA ASP A 85 17.70 -3.20 -17.93
C ASP A 85 17.11 -3.05 -19.34
N LYS A 86 16.64 -1.83 -19.65
CA LYS A 86 16.01 -1.47 -20.92
C LYS A 86 14.93 -2.45 -21.40
N PRO A 87 13.94 -2.80 -20.57
CA PRO A 87 12.90 -3.75 -20.93
C PRO A 87 12.05 -3.19 -22.07
N THR A 88 11.67 -4.06 -22.99
CA THR A 88 10.78 -3.73 -24.11
C THR A 88 9.55 -4.62 -24.10
N ALA A 89 8.45 -4.13 -24.67
CA ALA A 89 7.24 -4.89 -24.89
C ALA A 89 6.81 -4.82 -26.36
N ASN A 90 6.10 -5.86 -26.80
CA ASN A 90 5.42 -5.88 -28.08
C ASN A 90 3.93 -6.15 -27.85
N ILE A 91 3.10 -5.57 -28.69
CA ILE A 91 1.67 -5.90 -28.75
C ILE A 91 1.45 -6.86 -29.90
N ILE A 92 0.62 -7.87 -29.66
CA ILE A 92 0.12 -8.77 -30.72
C ILE A 92 -1.33 -8.38 -30.97
N LEU A 93 -1.60 -7.89 -32.18
CA LEU A 93 -2.95 -7.50 -32.61
C LEU A 93 -3.33 -8.36 -33.84
N ASN A 94 -4.45 -9.08 -33.73
CA ASN A 94 -4.92 -9.97 -34.79
C ASN A 94 -3.85 -10.95 -35.36
N GLY A 95 -3.00 -11.48 -34.48
CA GLY A 95 -1.91 -12.38 -34.83
C GLY A 95 -0.65 -11.69 -35.38
N GLN A 96 -0.68 -10.39 -35.61
CA GLN A 96 0.47 -9.60 -36.06
C GLN A 96 1.20 -8.98 -34.88
N LYS A 97 2.52 -9.25 -34.78
CA LYS A 97 3.39 -8.63 -33.76
C LYS A 97 3.77 -7.23 -34.22
N LEU A 98 3.39 -6.22 -33.41
CA LEU A 98 3.75 -4.84 -33.64
C LEU A 98 5.18 -4.52 -33.18
N GLU A 99 5.68 -3.34 -33.55
CA GLU A 99 7.01 -2.88 -33.19
C GLU A 99 7.20 -2.81 -31.66
N ALA A 100 8.41 -3.14 -31.21
CA ALA A 100 8.76 -3.09 -29.79
C ALA A 100 8.88 -1.66 -29.29
N PHE A 101 8.36 -1.41 -28.09
CA PHE A 101 8.51 -0.12 -27.41
C PHE A 101 9.14 -0.28 -26.01
N PRO A 102 9.90 0.70 -25.52
CA PRO A 102 10.56 0.61 -24.23
C PRO A 102 9.57 0.78 -23.07
N LEU A 103 9.73 -0.06 -22.04
CA LEU A 103 9.02 0.06 -20.76
C LEU A 103 9.89 0.86 -19.78
N LYS A 104 9.42 2.05 -19.38
CA LYS A 104 10.19 2.96 -18.52
C LYS A 104 9.90 2.76 -17.02
N THR A 105 8.79 2.15 -16.69
CA THR A 105 8.31 1.94 -15.31
C THR A 105 7.61 0.60 -15.19
N GLY A 106 7.26 0.25 -13.96
CA GLY A 106 6.43 -0.89 -13.64
C GLY A 106 7.15 -2.21 -13.50
N THR A 107 6.39 -3.17 -13.02
CA THR A 107 6.74 -4.58 -12.96
C THR A 107 5.88 -5.33 -13.97
N ARG A 108 6.43 -6.37 -14.60
CA ARG A 108 5.76 -7.11 -15.65
C ARG A 108 4.54 -7.88 -15.11
N GLN A 109 3.34 -7.55 -15.58
CA GLN A 109 2.14 -8.33 -15.27
C GLN A 109 2.25 -9.75 -15.81
N GLY A 110 1.75 -10.72 -15.04
CA GLY A 110 1.88 -12.16 -15.37
C GLY A 110 3.23 -12.79 -15.01
N CYS A 111 4.22 -12.01 -14.57
CA CYS A 111 5.48 -12.54 -14.08
C CYS A 111 5.35 -12.94 -12.60
N PRO A 112 5.66 -14.18 -12.18
CA PRO A 112 5.55 -14.61 -10.77
C PRO A 112 6.43 -13.80 -9.79
N LEU A 113 7.46 -13.14 -10.28
CA LEU A 113 8.36 -12.31 -9.49
C LEU A 113 7.75 -10.93 -9.18
N SER A 114 6.90 -10.40 -10.05
CA SER A 114 6.37 -9.03 -9.96
C SER A 114 5.57 -8.77 -8.68
N PRO A 115 4.66 -9.65 -8.22
CA PRO A 115 3.96 -9.43 -6.96
C PRO A 115 4.88 -9.36 -5.75
N LEU A 116 5.95 -10.16 -5.74
CA LEU A 116 6.92 -10.15 -4.64
C LEU A 116 7.74 -8.86 -4.62
N LEU A 117 8.18 -8.40 -5.80
CA LEU A 117 8.91 -7.13 -5.94
C LEU A 117 8.03 -5.94 -5.55
N PHE A 118 6.78 -5.94 -5.97
CA PHE A 118 5.80 -4.92 -5.62
C PHE A 118 5.59 -4.86 -4.11
N ASN A 119 5.35 -6.00 -3.45
CA ASN A 119 5.18 -6.07 -2.00
C ASN A 119 6.42 -5.53 -1.25
N ILE A 120 7.63 -5.82 -1.75
CA ILE A 120 8.87 -5.29 -1.16
C ILE A 120 8.93 -3.75 -1.27
N VAL A 121 8.51 -3.19 -2.40
CA VAL A 121 8.45 -1.74 -2.59
C VAL A 121 7.39 -1.12 -1.69
N LEU A 122 6.19 -1.71 -1.63
CA LEU A 122 5.08 -1.20 -0.80
C LEU A 122 5.40 -1.28 0.70
N GLU A 123 6.19 -2.28 1.12
CA GLU A 123 6.63 -2.42 2.53
C GLU A 123 7.40 -1.20 3.03
N VAL A 124 8.08 -0.45 2.16
CA VAL A 124 8.75 0.80 2.53
C VAL A 124 7.72 1.82 3.02
N LEU A 125 6.60 1.98 2.29
CA LEU A 125 5.50 2.86 2.71
C LEU A 125 4.83 2.33 3.98
N ALA A 126 4.51 1.04 4.01
CA ALA A 126 3.84 0.41 5.14
C ALA A 126 4.66 0.54 6.43
N ARG A 127 5.98 0.35 6.34
CA ARG A 127 6.89 0.55 7.47
C ARG A 127 6.91 2.01 7.93
N ALA A 128 6.95 2.95 7.00
CA ALA A 128 6.93 4.37 7.31
C ALA A 128 5.61 4.76 8.02
N ILE A 129 4.45 4.26 7.58
CA ILE A 129 3.16 4.48 8.25
C ILE A 129 3.17 3.90 9.67
N ARG A 130 3.69 2.68 9.86
CA ARG A 130 3.76 2.06 11.20
C ARG A 130 4.67 2.82 12.15
N GLN A 131 5.77 3.39 11.66
CA GLN A 131 6.76 4.11 12.47
C GLN A 131 6.39 5.56 12.75
N GLU A 132 5.49 6.16 11.94
CA GLU A 132 5.06 7.54 12.13
C GLU A 132 4.16 7.67 13.35
N LYS A 133 4.63 8.44 14.35
CA LYS A 133 3.94 8.61 15.64
C LYS A 133 2.69 9.47 15.53
N GLU A 134 2.67 10.40 14.58
CA GLU A 134 1.53 11.28 14.33
C GLU A 134 0.39 10.59 13.58
N ILE A 135 0.67 9.43 12.96
CA ILE A 135 -0.35 8.54 12.40
C ILE A 135 -0.73 7.55 13.49
N LYS A 136 -1.78 7.87 14.24
CA LYS A 136 -2.27 7.01 15.33
C LYS A 136 -3.21 5.96 14.79
N GLY A 137 -2.89 4.70 15.05
CA GLY A 137 -3.76 3.56 14.78
C GLY A 137 -4.81 3.36 15.86
N ILE A 138 -5.72 2.44 15.63
CA ILE A 138 -6.78 2.09 16.58
C ILE A 138 -6.24 1.08 17.58
N GLN A 139 -6.33 1.40 18.86
CA GLN A 139 -5.82 0.58 19.95
C GLN A 139 -6.78 -0.57 20.27
N LEU A 140 -6.43 -1.81 19.94
CA LEU A 140 -7.15 -3.03 20.32
C LEU A 140 -6.43 -3.72 21.50
N GLY A 141 -6.83 -3.43 22.71
CA GLY A 141 -6.14 -3.92 23.90
C GLY A 141 -4.70 -3.41 23.97
N LYS A 142 -3.71 -4.30 23.83
CA LYS A 142 -2.28 -3.96 23.84
C LYS A 142 -1.69 -3.69 22.46
N GLU A 143 -2.44 -3.93 21.39
CA GLU A 143 -1.98 -3.83 20.01
C GLU A 143 -2.56 -2.59 19.33
N GLU A 144 -1.68 -1.82 18.67
CA GLU A 144 -2.08 -0.70 17.81
C GLU A 144 -2.24 -1.21 16.37
N VAL A 145 -3.45 -1.12 15.81
CA VAL A 145 -3.76 -1.53 14.46
C VAL A 145 -3.78 -0.31 13.55
N LYS A 146 -2.85 -0.23 12.60
CA LYS A 146 -2.75 0.86 11.62
C LYS A 146 -3.12 0.44 10.21
N LEU A 147 -2.76 -0.80 9.79
CA LEU A 147 -2.80 -1.23 8.40
C LEU A 147 -3.39 -2.62 8.23
N SER A 148 -4.03 -2.81 7.07
CA SER A 148 -4.27 -4.09 6.41
C SER A 148 -3.97 -3.94 4.93
N LEU A 149 -3.20 -4.87 4.35
CA LEU A 149 -2.76 -4.82 2.97
C LEU A 149 -3.11 -6.12 2.24
N PHE A 150 -3.63 -5.99 1.03
CA PHE A 150 -3.82 -7.12 0.13
C PHE A 150 -3.32 -6.71 -1.27
N ALA A 151 -2.11 -7.13 -1.61
CA ALA A 151 -1.40 -6.65 -2.80
C ALA A 151 -1.29 -5.11 -2.81
N ASP A 152 -1.97 -4.43 -3.72
CA ASP A 152 -2.02 -2.98 -3.83
C ASP A 152 -3.16 -2.33 -3.04
N ASP A 153 -4.15 -3.09 -2.62
CA ASP A 153 -5.23 -2.60 -1.77
C ASP A 153 -4.72 -2.34 -0.34
N MET A 154 -5.05 -1.16 0.18
CA MET A 154 -4.64 -0.73 1.50
C MET A 154 -5.83 -0.25 2.31
N ILE A 155 -5.99 -0.77 3.53
CA ILE A 155 -6.91 -0.23 4.52
C ILE A 155 -6.09 0.37 5.65
N VAL A 156 -6.38 1.63 5.99
CA VAL A 156 -5.73 2.35 7.09
C VAL A 156 -6.77 2.62 8.18
N TYR A 157 -6.42 2.30 9.42
CA TYR A 157 -7.25 2.50 10.60
C TYR A 157 -6.67 3.63 11.43
N LEU A 158 -7.45 4.69 11.67
CA LEU A 158 -6.96 5.92 12.27
C LEU A 158 -7.77 6.30 13.51
N GLU A 159 -7.06 6.60 14.58
CA GLU A 159 -7.51 7.41 15.71
C GLU A 159 -7.08 8.86 15.46
N ASN A 160 -7.85 9.86 15.92
CA ASN A 160 -7.63 11.29 15.63
C ASN A 160 -7.53 11.57 14.12
N PRO A 161 -8.64 11.39 13.39
CA PRO A 161 -8.61 11.31 11.92
C PRO A 161 -8.03 12.53 11.22
N ILE A 162 -8.21 13.76 11.73
CA ILE A 162 -7.70 14.97 11.06
C ILE A 162 -6.17 14.93 10.97
N VAL A 163 -5.48 14.87 12.12
CA VAL A 163 -4.02 14.91 12.18
C VAL A 163 -3.41 13.67 11.53
N SER A 164 -3.96 12.49 11.85
CA SER A 164 -3.44 11.23 11.31
C SER A 164 -3.59 11.13 9.80
N ALA A 165 -4.73 11.57 9.22
CA ALA A 165 -4.95 11.51 7.78
C ALA A 165 -4.11 12.53 7.01
N GLN A 166 -3.90 13.73 7.53
CA GLN A 166 -3.01 14.73 6.92
C GLN A 166 -1.57 14.22 6.86
N ASN A 167 -1.06 13.63 7.95
CA ASN A 167 0.28 13.04 7.98
C ASN A 167 0.40 11.82 7.07
N LEU A 168 -0.64 10.98 6.98
CA LEU A 168 -0.72 9.88 6.05
C LEU A 168 -0.60 10.36 4.59
N LEU A 169 -1.39 11.36 4.20
CA LEU A 169 -1.36 11.93 2.83
C LEU A 169 0.00 12.53 2.50
N LYS A 170 0.61 13.24 3.44
CA LYS A 170 1.96 13.79 3.29
C LYS A 170 2.99 12.68 3.07
N LEU A 171 2.91 11.60 3.84
CA LEU A 171 3.81 10.46 3.74
C LEU A 171 3.64 9.74 2.40
N ILE A 172 2.39 9.48 1.97
CA ILE A 172 2.08 8.90 0.66
C ILE A 172 2.59 9.81 -0.47
N SER A 173 2.39 11.12 -0.38
CA SER A 173 2.89 12.09 -1.37
C SER A 173 4.42 12.04 -1.50
N ASN A 174 5.14 11.99 -0.38
CA ASN A 174 6.60 11.87 -0.40
C ASN A 174 7.06 10.54 -0.99
N PHE A 175 6.40 9.44 -0.65
CA PHE A 175 6.69 8.14 -1.22
C PHE A 175 6.40 8.10 -2.73
N SER A 176 5.30 8.73 -3.18
CA SER A 176 4.91 8.84 -4.59
C SER A 176 6.02 9.47 -5.46
N LYS A 177 6.70 10.51 -4.96
CA LYS A 177 7.75 11.22 -5.70
C LYS A 177 8.94 10.34 -6.07
N VAL A 178 9.24 9.32 -5.26
CA VAL A 178 10.40 8.45 -5.46
C VAL A 178 10.05 7.07 -6.01
N SER A 179 8.87 6.55 -5.65
CA SER A 179 8.44 5.20 -6.02
C SER A 179 7.57 5.16 -7.27
N GLY A 180 6.95 6.28 -7.65
CA GLY A 180 5.91 6.35 -8.68
C GLY A 180 4.54 5.84 -8.24
N TYR A 181 4.41 5.32 -7.00
CA TYR A 181 3.13 4.90 -6.43
C TYR A 181 2.18 6.09 -6.31
N LYS A 182 0.96 5.94 -6.83
CA LYS A 182 -0.09 6.98 -6.75
C LYS A 182 -1.38 6.39 -6.26
N ILE A 183 -2.05 7.12 -5.38
CA ILE A 183 -3.40 6.77 -4.94
C ILE A 183 -4.45 7.30 -5.93
N ASN A 184 -5.49 6.53 -6.12
CA ASN A 184 -6.68 6.94 -6.85
C ASN A 184 -7.70 7.51 -5.85
N VAL A 185 -7.66 8.82 -5.68
CA VAL A 185 -8.52 9.51 -4.72
C VAL A 185 -10.00 9.28 -5.00
N GLN A 186 -10.41 9.24 -6.29
CA GLN A 186 -11.81 9.05 -6.67
C GLN A 186 -12.38 7.67 -6.32
N LYS A 187 -11.50 6.64 -6.30
CA LYS A 187 -11.87 5.28 -5.90
C LYS A 187 -11.61 4.98 -4.44
N SER A 188 -10.84 5.84 -3.77
CA SER A 188 -10.57 5.69 -2.34
C SER A 188 -11.73 6.22 -1.52
N GLN A 189 -12.09 5.52 -0.44
CA GLN A 189 -13.23 5.84 0.41
C GLN A 189 -12.80 5.95 1.86
N ALA A 190 -13.36 6.91 2.59
CA ALA A 190 -13.17 7.06 4.01
C ALA A 190 -14.49 6.84 4.77
N PHE A 191 -14.46 5.99 5.76
CA PHE A 191 -15.57 5.72 6.69
C PHE A 191 -15.27 6.42 8.00
N LEU A 192 -16.08 7.44 8.31
CA LEU A 192 -15.90 8.26 9.52
C LEU A 192 -16.85 7.79 10.62
N TYR A 193 -16.29 7.55 11.79
CA TYR A 193 -17.00 7.22 13.02
C TYR A 193 -16.84 8.36 14.02
N THR A 194 -17.81 9.26 14.08
CA THR A 194 -17.83 10.41 15.00
C THR A 194 -19.25 10.73 15.41
N ASN A 195 -19.43 11.24 16.63
CA ASN A 195 -20.70 11.80 17.10
C ASN A 195 -20.70 13.34 17.04
N ASN A 196 -19.62 13.96 16.53
CA ASN A 196 -19.45 15.40 16.50
C ASN A 196 -19.58 15.95 15.07
N ARG A 197 -20.68 16.65 14.78
CA ARG A 197 -20.96 17.27 13.46
C ARG A 197 -19.91 18.31 13.03
N GLN A 198 -19.28 19.01 13.97
CA GLN A 198 -18.23 19.98 13.63
C GLN A 198 -16.99 19.26 13.13
N THR A 199 -16.58 18.19 13.82
CA THR A 199 -15.47 17.34 13.41
C THR A 199 -15.74 16.70 12.04
N GLU A 200 -16.97 16.22 11.81
CA GLU A 200 -17.40 15.67 10.51
C GLU A 200 -17.24 16.70 9.37
N SER A 201 -17.80 17.90 9.55
CA SER A 201 -17.70 18.98 8.55
C SER A 201 -16.26 19.39 8.27
N GLN A 202 -15.42 19.46 9.30
CA GLN A 202 -14.00 19.79 9.16
C GLN A 202 -13.26 18.71 8.35
N ILE A 203 -13.48 17.44 8.69
CA ILE A 203 -12.85 16.31 7.98
C ILE A 203 -13.27 16.29 6.51
N MET A 204 -14.55 16.51 6.23
CA MET A 204 -15.07 16.57 4.86
C MET A 204 -14.42 17.69 4.03
N SER A 205 -14.07 18.82 4.65
CA SER A 205 -13.44 19.95 3.96
C SER A 205 -11.93 19.77 3.74
N GLU A 206 -11.26 19.02 4.61
CA GLU A 206 -9.79 18.90 4.62
C GLU A 206 -9.26 17.67 3.87
N LEU A 207 -10.08 16.61 3.74
CA LEU A 207 -9.64 15.38 3.11
C LEU A 207 -10.19 15.21 1.69
N PRO A 208 -9.36 14.72 0.76
CA PRO A 208 -9.75 14.57 -0.63
C PRO A 208 -10.59 13.32 -0.92
N PHE A 209 -10.87 12.50 0.10
CA PHE A 209 -11.56 11.22 -0.06
C PHE A 209 -13.08 11.39 -0.06
N THR A 210 -13.77 10.50 -0.77
CA THR A 210 -15.23 10.34 -0.61
C THR A 210 -15.51 9.78 0.78
N ILE A 211 -16.30 10.48 1.58
CA ILE A 211 -16.73 10.03 2.89
C ILE A 211 -18.05 9.28 2.74
N ALA A 212 -18.07 8.03 3.21
CA ALA A 212 -19.23 7.14 3.19
C ALA A 212 -19.82 6.99 4.59
#